data_1e18222b3deac7bdcf055ed377dceca3
#
_entry.id   1e18222b3deac7bdcf055ed377dceca3
#
_cell.length_a   1.000
_cell.length_b   1.000
_cell.length_c   1.000
_cell.angle_alpha   90.00
_cell.angle_beta   90.00
_cell.angle_gamma   90.00
#
_symmetry.space_group_name_H-M   'P 1'
#
loop_
_entity.id
_entity.type
_entity.pdbx_description
1 polymer ?
#
loop_
_entity_poly.entity_id
_entity_poly.type
_entity_poly.pdbx_seq_one_letter_code
_entity_poly.pdbx_strand_id
1 'polypeptide(L)'
;KFFLAMGVPLRQLYGQTELAGAYTLHEPDDVDFDTVGLPFDNTEIRIDNPDPEGVGEIVTRTGGMFLGFYKNQEATDADVKDGWMHTGDAGYIRPKDGHLVVIDRIADLAETNHGIRFSPQFIENKLKFSPFIGETVILGNKRDYLTAILCIRFDIVAKWAEQNAVSFTNYTNLSARPEVYDMIEQEVRQVNATLPEAQRVRKFLLLYKELDADDGELTRTRKVRRSVVNERYADIIDTLYSDRKSVHVDTEITFQDGAKSRIVTDLVVVDLGQDGGVADESGMRKSA
;
A
#
# COMPACT_ATOMS: atom_id res chain seq x y z
N LYS A 1 -12.27 -13.10 5.49
CA LYS A 1 -12.06 -14.07 6.60
C LYS A 1 -13.33 -14.28 7.42
N PHE A 2 -14.04 -13.19 7.86
CA PHE A 2 -15.27 -13.30 8.67
C PHE A 2 -16.34 -14.17 8.00
N PHE A 3 -16.72 -13.88 6.75
CA PHE A 3 -17.73 -14.66 6.04
C PHE A 3 -17.32 -16.12 5.79
N LEU A 4 -16.05 -16.38 5.51
CA LEU A 4 -15.55 -17.77 5.40
C LEU A 4 -15.65 -18.50 6.74
N ALA A 5 -15.33 -17.84 7.86
CA ALA A 5 -15.50 -18.42 9.19
C ALA A 5 -16.97 -18.73 9.52
N MET A 6 -17.90 -18.03 8.89
CA MET A 6 -19.36 -18.29 8.97
C MET A 6 -19.85 -19.35 7.97
N GLY A 7 -18.93 -19.98 7.20
CA GLY A 7 -19.28 -20.98 6.19
C GLY A 7 -19.82 -20.43 4.87
N VAL A 8 -19.70 -19.11 4.65
CA VAL A 8 -20.10 -18.48 3.38
C VAL A 8 -18.96 -18.60 2.37
N PRO A 9 -19.14 -19.26 1.21
CA PRO A 9 -18.11 -19.44 0.19
C PRO A 9 -17.84 -18.13 -0.57
N LEU A 10 -17.07 -17.24 0.06
CA LEU A 10 -16.69 -15.95 -0.54
C LEU A 10 -15.47 -16.14 -1.43
N ARG A 11 -15.58 -15.72 -2.70
CA ARG A 11 -14.50 -15.75 -3.69
C ARG A 11 -14.34 -14.37 -4.31
N GLN A 12 -13.12 -14.02 -4.71
CA GLN A 12 -12.85 -12.82 -5.49
C GLN A 12 -12.92 -13.14 -6.99
N LEU A 13 -13.29 -12.13 -7.75
CA LEU A 13 -13.29 -12.13 -9.20
C LEU A 13 -12.70 -10.81 -9.69
N TYR A 14 -12.27 -10.79 -10.96
CA TYR A 14 -11.88 -9.56 -11.65
C TYR A 14 -12.51 -9.54 -13.03
N GLY A 15 -12.87 -8.35 -13.49
CA GLY A 15 -13.50 -8.16 -14.79
C GLY A 15 -13.78 -6.70 -15.09
N GLN A 16 -14.21 -6.47 -16.34
CA GLN A 16 -14.56 -5.14 -16.86
C GLN A 16 -15.81 -5.23 -17.72
N THR A 17 -16.52 -4.11 -17.87
CA THR A 17 -17.74 -4.02 -18.68
C THR A 17 -17.47 -4.36 -20.14
N GLU A 18 -16.33 -3.95 -20.66
CA GLU A 18 -15.85 -4.15 -22.03
C GLU A 18 -15.65 -5.64 -22.38
N LEU A 19 -15.56 -6.50 -21.35
CA LEU A 19 -15.35 -7.94 -21.45
C LEU A 19 -16.56 -8.74 -20.97
N ALA A 20 -17.74 -8.12 -20.98
CA ALA A 20 -19.02 -8.68 -20.51
C ALA A 20 -19.03 -9.03 -19.00
N GLY A 21 -18.15 -8.47 -18.21
CA GLY A 21 -18.09 -8.65 -16.74
C GLY A 21 -16.84 -9.41 -16.28
N ALA A 22 -17.05 -10.41 -15.41
CA ALA A 22 -15.94 -11.17 -14.84
C ALA A 22 -15.29 -12.10 -15.87
N TYR A 23 -13.97 -12.21 -15.81
CA TYR A 23 -13.20 -13.14 -16.64
C TYR A 23 -12.09 -13.87 -15.86
N THR A 24 -11.95 -13.59 -14.56
CA THR A 24 -11.20 -14.42 -13.61
C THR A 24 -12.05 -14.71 -12.38
N LEU A 25 -11.77 -15.79 -11.70
CA LEU A 25 -12.45 -16.20 -10.47
C LEU A 25 -11.57 -17.18 -9.70
N HIS A 26 -11.65 -17.14 -8.37
CA HIS A 26 -11.09 -18.20 -7.54
C HIS A 26 -11.86 -19.52 -7.72
N GLU A 27 -11.15 -20.64 -7.73
CA GLU A 27 -11.74 -21.96 -7.52
C GLU A 27 -12.24 -22.09 -6.06
N PRO A 28 -13.27 -22.93 -5.80
CA PRO A 28 -13.87 -23.07 -4.47
C PRO A 28 -12.88 -23.44 -3.36
N ASP A 29 -11.90 -24.27 -3.70
CA ASP A 29 -10.93 -24.81 -2.75
C ASP A 29 -9.55 -24.11 -2.83
N ASP A 30 -9.42 -23.07 -3.68
CA ASP A 30 -8.20 -22.29 -3.90
C ASP A 30 -8.48 -20.79 -3.82
N VAL A 31 -8.85 -20.33 -2.61
CA VAL A 31 -9.18 -18.92 -2.36
C VAL A 31 -8.02 -18.23 -1.67
N ASP A 32 -7.38 -17.31 -2.36
CA ASP A 32 -6.35 -16.43 -1.82
C ASP A 32 -6.72 -14.95 -2.05
N PHE A 33 -7.02 -14.22 -0.97
CA PHE A 33 -7.50 -12.84 -1.06
C PHE A 33 -6.47 -11.81 -1.54
N ASP A 34 -5.22 -12.21 -1.72
CA ASP A 34 -4.20 -11.37 -2.37
C ASP A 34 -4.25 -11.48 -3.90
N THR A 35 -5.15 -12.30 -4.45
CA THR A 35 -5.30 -12.54 -5.89
C THR A 35 -6.76 -12.46 -6.33
N VAL A 36 -6.99 -12.53 -7.63
CA VAL A 36 -8.34 -12.59 -8.22
C VAL A 36 -8.61 -13.91 -8.94
N GLY A 37 -7.81 -14.93 -8.65
CA GLY A 37 -7.95 -16.29 -9.15
C GLY A 37 -7.40 -16.49 -10.56
N LEU A 38 -7.92 -17.52 -11.24
CA LEU A 38 -7.52 -17.96 -12.57
C LEU A 38 -8.45 -17.42 -13.66
N PRO A 39 -7.98 -17.27 -14.91
CA PRO A 39 -8.85 -16.92 -16.03
C PRO A 39 -9.85 -18.04 -16.32
N PHE A 40 -11.02 -17.69 -16.86
CA PHE A 40 -11.97 -18.66 -17.40
C PHE A 40 -11.40 -19.39 -18.63
N ASP A 41 -11.87 -20.59 -18.92
CA ASP A 41 -11.39 -21.47 -19.99
C ASP A 41 -11.27 -20.80 -21.38
N ASN A 42 -12.12 -19.83 -21.68
CA ASN A 42 -12.14 -19.10 -22.95
C ASN A 42 -11.48 -17.72 -22.89
N THR A 43 -10.67 -17.47 -21.88
CA THR A 43 -10.02 -16.19 -21.65
C THR A 43 -8.50 -16.35 -21.67
N GLU A 44 -7.85 -15.54 -22.47
CA GLU A 44 -6.40 -15.44 -22.48
C GLU A 44 -5.99 -14.14 -21.76
N ILE A 45 -5.01 -14.25 -20.85
CA ILE A 45 -4.45 -13.10 -20.14
C ILE A 45 -2.94 -13.13 -20.32
N ARG A 46 -2.36 -11.96 -20.55
CA ARG A 46 -0.92 -11.75 -20.50
C ARG A 46 -0.61 -10.42 -19.82
N ILE A 47 0.63 -10.26 -19.39
CA ILE A 47 1.14 -9.00 -18.88
C ILE A 47 1.94 -8.33 -20.00
N ASP A 48 1.53 -7.13 -20.38
CA ASP A 48 2.20 -6.37 -21.41
C ASP A 48 3.27 -5.46 -20.80
N ASN A 49 4.45 -5.38 -21.47
CA ASN A 49 5.61 -4.62 -21.01
C ASN A 49 5.93 -4.82 -19.51
N PRO A 50 6.14 -6.07 -19.04
CA PRO A 50 6.44 -6.31 -17.63
C PRO A 50 7.80 -5.71 -17.24
N ASP A 51 7.87 -5.22 -16.00
CA ASP A 51 9.12 -4.82 -15.35
C ASP A 51 9.91 -6.06 -14.86
N PRO A 52 11.11 -5.90 -14.23
CA PRO A 52 11.88 -7.03 -13.71
C PRO A 52 11.14 -7.90 -12.67
N GLU A 53 10.15 -7.34 -11.98
CA GLU A 53 9.29 -8.06 -11.01
C GLU A 53 8.05 -8.69 -11.68
N GLY A 54 7.91 -8.55 -13.00
CA GLY A 54 6.80 -9.07 -13.78
C GLY A 54 5.54 -8.20 -13.76
N VAL A 55 5.60 -6.99 -13.22
CA VAL A 55 4.48 -6.06 -13.16
C VAL A 55 4.37 -5.28 -14.46
N GLY A 56 3.19 -5.34 -15.08
CA GLY A 56 2.91 -4.62 -16.32
C GLY A 56 1.41 -4.43 -16.50
N GLU A 57 1.00 -4.00 -17.70
CA GLU A 57 -0.41 -3.87 -18.03
C GLU A 57 -1.05 -5.24 -18.23
N ILE A 58 -2.19 -5.47 -17.59
CA ILE A 58 -3.02 -6.64 -17.83
C ILE A 58 -3.69 -6.46 -19.18
N VAL A 59 -3.41 -7.34 -20.13
CA VAL A 59 -4.12 -7.39 -21.41
C VAL A 59 -4.82 -8.73 -21.56
N THR A 60 -6.03 -8.70 -22.08
CA THR A 60 -6.89 -9.89 -22.15
C THR A 60 -7.59 -10.03 -23.47
N ARG A 61 -7.89 -11.27 -23.83
CA ARG A 61 -8.66 -11.63 -25.01
C ARG A 61 -9.67 -12.70 -24.65
N THR A 62 -10.95 -12.45 -24.93
CA THR A 62 -12.05 -13.37 -24.70
C THR A 62 -13.13 -13.22 -25.77
N GLY A 63 -13.92 -14.26 -25.96
CA GLY A 63 -15.11 -14.22 -26.84
C GLY A 63 -16.21 -13.25 -26.38
N GLY A 64 -16.16 -12.79 -25.11
CA GLY A 64 -17.09 -11.80 -24.55
C GLY A 64 -16.66 -10.34 -24.75
N MET A 65 -15.57 -10.06 -25.49
CA MET A 65 -15.12 -8.71 -25.73
C MET A 65 -16.17 -7.89 -26.49
N PHE A 66 -16.39 -6.64 -26.09
CA PHE A 66 -17.31 -5.71 -26.71
C PHE A 66 -16.96 -5.40 -28.17
N LEU A 67 -17.89 -4.85 -28.94
CA LEU A 67 -17.65 -4.43 -30.32
C LEU A 67 -16.92 -3.09 -30.42
N GLY A 68 -16.89 -2.33 -29.36
CA GLY A 68 -16.26 -1.00 -29.27
C GLY A 68 -17.14 0.02 -28.54
N PHE A 69 -16.57 1.18 -28.27
CA PHE A 69 -17.29 2.31 -27.67
C PHE A 69 -18.24 2.95 -28.67
N TYR A 70 -19.48 3.21 -28.25
CA TYR A 70 -20.50 3.75 -29.14
C TYR A 70 -20.10 5.13 -29.68
N LYS A 71 -20.01 5.23 -31.02
CA LYS A 71 -19.60 6.44 -31.74
C LYS A 71 -18.25 7.03 -31.29
N ASN A 72 -17.35 6.21 -30.78
CA ASN A 72 -16.01 6.63 -30.36
C ASN A 72 -14.96 5.59 -30.80
N GLN A 73 -14.63 5.61 -32.09
CA GLN A 73 -13.66 4.69 -32.68
C GLN A 73 -12.26 4.94 -32.12
N GLU A 74 -11.89 6.20 -31.87
CA GLU A 74 -10.58 6.55 -31.32
C GLU A 74 -10.33 5.88 -29.97
N ALA A 75 -11.30 5.92 -29.05
CA ALA A 75 -11.18 5.21 -27.76
C ALA A 75 -11.15 3.70 -27.95
N THR A 76 -11.92 3.16 -28.92
CA THR A 76 -11.88 1.73 -29.23
C THR A 76 -10.51 1.29 -29.70
N ASP A 77 -9.90 2.03 -30.62
CA ASP A 77 -8.58 1.73 -31.19
C ASP A 77 -7.46 1.95 -30.14
N ALA A 78 -7.68 2.83 -29.16
CA ALA A 78 -6.75 3.03 -28.05
C ALA A 78 -6.71 1.81 -27.11
N ASP A 79 -7.88 1.23 -26.83
CA ASP A 79 -8.00 0.16 -25.83
C ASP A 79 -7.94 -1.24 -26.45
N VAL A 80 -8.27 -1.40 -27.75
CA VAL A 80 -8.22 -2.70 -28.43
C VAL A 80 -7.13 -2.69 -29.50
N LYS A 81 -6.05 -3.46 -29.29
CA LYS A 81 -4.92 -3.57 -30.21
C LYS A 81 -4.66 -5.04 -30.55
N ASP A 82 -4.61 -5.35 -31.84
CA ASP A 82 -4.35 -6.70 -32.34
C ASP A 82 -5.25 -7.79 -31.72
N GLY A 83 -6.51 -7.42 -31.42
CA GLY A 83 -7.48 -8.32 -30.80
C GLY A 83 -7.29 -8.54 -29.30
N TRP A 84 -6.44 -7.74 -28.64
CA TRP A 84 -6.28 -7.71 -27.19
C TRP A 84 -6.87 -6.43 -26.62
N MET A 85 -7.62 -6.60 -25.53
CA MET A 85 -8.10 -5.48 -24.71
C MET A 85 -6.99 -5.05 -23.76
N HIS A 86 -6.58 -3.81 -23.83
CA HIS A 86 -5.72 -3.12 -22.88
C HIS A 86 -6.59 -2.61 -21.75
N THR A 87 -6.45 -3.22 -20.57
CA THR A 87 -7.40 -2.96 -19.46
C THR A 87 -7.13 -1.64 -18.76
N GLY A 88 -5.93 -1.07 -18.93
CA GLY A 88 -5.45 0.06 -18.14
C GLY A 88 -5.14 -0.29 -16.68
N ASP A 89 -5.27 -1.57 -16.30
CA ASP A 89 -4.94 -2.06 -14.97
C ASP A 89 -3.56 -2.71 -14.97
N ALA A 90 -2.82 -2.49 -13.90
CA ALA A 90 -1.52 -3.10 -13.64
C ALA A 90 -1.66 -4.36 -12.81
N GLY A 91 -0.84 -5.34 -13.12
CA GLY A 91 -0.80 -6.58 -12.36
C GLY A 91 0.33 -7.50 -12.79
N TYR A 92 0.34 -8.68 -12.23
CA TYR A 92 1.26 -9.75 -12.59
C TYR A 92 0.59 -11.12 -12.42
N ILE A 93 1.11 -12.13 -13.11
CA ILE A 93 0.71 -13.54 -12.92
C ILE A 93 1.66 -14.14 -11.89
N ARG A 94 1.09 -14.61 -10.78
CA ARG A 94 1.86 -15.16 -9.66
C ARG A 94 2.48 -16.52 -10.05
N PRO A 95 3.81 -16.68 -9.98
CA PRO A 95 4.48 -17.87 -10.52
C PRO A 95 4.11 -19.20 -9.83
N LYS A 96 3.74 -19.15 -8.53
CA LYS A 96 3.51 -20.40 -7.74
C LYS A 96 2.24 -21.15 -8.14
N ASP A 97 1.23 -20.46 -8.67
CA ASP A 97 -0.12 -21.00 -8.91
C ASP A 97 -0.82 -20.45 -10.15
N GLY A 98 -0.24 -19.45 -10.81
CA GLY A 98 -0.82 -18.84 -12.01
C GLY A 98 -1.93 -17.83 -11.73
N HIS A 99 -2.24 -17.53 -10.47
CA HIS A 99 -3.26 -16.56 -10.14
C HIS A 99 -2.90 -15.17 -10.62
N LEU A 100 -3.89 -14.43 -11.12
CA LEU A 100 -3.73 -13.03 -11.44
C LEU A 100 -3.76 -12.19 -10.16
N VAL A 101 -2.79 -11.29 -10.03
CA VAL A 101 -2.74 -10.25 -9.01
C VAL A 101 -2.98 -8.91 -9.69
N VAL A 102 -4.06 -8.23 -9.33
CA VAL A 102 -4.36 -6.86 -9.78
C VAL A 102 -3.85 -5.89 -8.72
N ILE A 103 -3.04 -4.92 -9.14
CA ILE A 103 -2.36 -4.00 -8.22
C ILE A 103 -3.08 -2.66 -8.19
N ASP A 104 -3.24 -2.00 -9.35
CA ASP A 104 -3.79 -0.65 -9.48
C ASP A 104 -4.04 -0.30 -10.96
N ARG A 105 -4.43 0.93 -11.25
CA ARG A 105 -4.38 1.46 -12.61
C ARG A 105 -2.94 1.71 -13.06
N ILE A 106 -2.63 1.44 -14.33
CA ILE A 106 -1.30 1.75 -14.89
C ILE A 106 -0.91 3.21 -14.67
N ALA A 107 -1.86 4.13 -14.84
CA ALA A 107 -1.64 5.56 -14.67
C ALA A 107 -1.33 5.98 -13.23
N ASP A 108 -1.67 5.13 -12.25
CA ASP A 108 -1.48 5.40 -10.81
C ASP A 108 -0.20 4.73 -10.26
N LEU A 109 0.53 3.98 -11.09
CA LEU A 109 1.81 3.39 -10.70
C LEU A 109 2.88 4.47 -10.56
N ALA A 110 3.70 4.28 -9.54
CA ALA A 110 4.97 4.98 -9.38
C ALA A 110 6.13 4.09 -9.82
N GLU A 111 7.29 4.70 -10.11
CA GLU A 111 8.48 3.98 -10.54
C GLU A 111 9.71 4.47 -9.78
N THR A 112 10.52 3.54 -9.29
CA THR A 112 11.79 3.85 -8.63
C THR A 112 12.85 4.26 -9.65
N ASN A 113 14.01 4.78 -9.20
CA ASN A 113 15.19 5.05 -10.05
C ASN A 113 15.73 3.78 -10.74
N HIS A 114 15.36 2.60 -10.25
CA HIS A 114 15.79 1.30 -10.78
C HIS A 114 14.78 0.69 -11.75
N GLY A 115 13.73 1.43 -12.15
CA GLY A 115 12.71 0.97 -13.10
C GLY A 115 11.69 0.00 -12.49
N ILE A 116 11.66 -0.15 -11.15
CA ILE A 116 10.67 -0.98 -10.46
C ILE A 116 9.36 -0.22 -10.33
N ARG A 117 8.30 -0.77 -10.91
CA ARG A 117 6.95 -0.23 -10.81
C ARG A 117 6.28 -0.72 -9.54
N PHE A 118 5.55 0.16 -8.88
CA PHE A 118 4.77 -0.19 -7.70
C PHE A 118 3.53 0.68 -7.59
N SER A 119 2.48 0.16 -6.94
CA SER A 119 1.33 0.96 -6.53
C SER A 119 1.52 1.40 -5.10
N PRO A 120 1.69 2.70 -4.84
CA PRO A 120 1.67 3.20 -3.49
C PRO A 120 0.39 2.82 -2.74
N GLN A 121 -0.78 2.95 -3.40
CA GLN A 121 -2.07 2.66 -2.80
C GLN A 121 -2.23 1.18 -2.43
N PHE A 122 -1.72 0.26 -3.23
CA PHE A 122 -1.73 -1.18 -2.93
C PHE A 122 -0.97 -1.49 -1.62
N ILE A 123 0.24 -0.95 -1.47
CA ILE A 123 1.07 -1.15 -0.27
C ILE A 123 0.43 -0.46 0.94
N GLU A 124 -0.09 0.77 0.77
CA GLU A 124 -0.82 1.51 1.80
C GLU A 124 -2.02 0.71 2.31
N ASN A 125 -2.81 0.14 1.41
CA ASN A 125 -3.95 -0.69 1.78
C ASN A 125 -3.51 -1.94 2.56
N LYS A 126 -2.43 -2.61 2.15
CA LYS A 126 -1.88 -3.75 2.90
C LYS A 126 -1.48 -3.35 4.33
N LEU A 127 -0.81 -2.22 4.52
CA LEU A 127 -0.44 -1.70 5.84
C LEU A 127 -1.67 -1.35 6.70
N LYS A 128 -2.70 -0.77 6.10
CA LYS A 128 -3.95 -0.41 6.78
C LYS A 128 -4.81 -1.62 7.22
N PHE A 129 -4.49 -2.83 6.80
CA PHE A 129 -5.09 -4.05 7.36
C PHE A 129 -4.67 -4.31 8.81
N SER A 130 -3.51 -3.78 9.23
CA SER A 130 -3.16 -3.76 10.64
C SER A 130 -4.18 -2.95 11.45
N PRO A 131 -4.64 -3.45 12.60
CA PRO A 131 -5.53 -2.68 13.46
C PRO A 131 -4.87 -1.42 14.04
N PHE A 132 -3.54 -1.38 14.10
CA PHE A 132 -2.76 -0.31 14.73
C PHE A 132 -2.39 0.83 13.78
N ILE A 133 -2.35 0.55 12.46
CA ILE A 133 -1.96 1.51 11.43
C ILE A 133 -3.21 2.21 10.88
N GLY A 134 -3.22 3.52 10.97
CA GLY A 134 -4.24 4.40 10.38
C GLY A 134 -3.91 4.77 8.93
N GLU A 135 -3.83 6.08 8.65
CA GLU A 135 -3.43 6.51 7.31
C GLU A 135 -1.94 6.27 7.07
N THR A 136 -1.61 6.00 5.82
CA THR A 136 -0.27 5.63 5.38
C THR A 136 0.06 6.34 4.08
N VAL A 137 1.29 6.81 3.95
CA VAL A 137 1.81 7.39 2.71
C VAL A 137 3.07 6.65 2.30
N ILE A 138 2.99 5.91 1.20
CA ILE A 138 4.14 5.26 0.59
C ILE A 138 4.81 6.22 -0.39
N LEU A 139 6.11 6.34 -0.25
CA LEU A 139 7.01 7.19 -1.04
C LEU A 139 8.04 6.28 -1.72
N GLY A 140 8.49 6.66 -2.93
CA GLY A 140 9.47 5.87 -3.69
C GLY A 140 9.56 6.30 -5.15
N ASN A 141 8.63 7.13 -5.61
CA ASN A 141 8.66 7.62 -7.00
C ASN A 141 9.94 8.40 -7.27
N LYS A 142 10.72 7.95 -8.25
CA LYS A 142 12.05 8.49 -8.59
C LYS A 142 13.00 8.53 -7.38
N ARG A 143 12.96 7.51 -6.54
CA ARG A 143 13.86 7.27 -5.42
C ARG A 143 14.44 5.86 -5.52
N ASP A 144 15.48 5.57 -4.74
CA ASP A 144 16.19 4.29 -4.84
C ASP A 144 15.47 3.14 -4.11
N TYR A 145 14.60 3.47 -3.16
CA TYR A 145 13.85 2.50 -2.36
C TYR A 145 12.55 3.12 -1.83
N LEU A 146 11.66 2.27 -1.34
CA LEU A 146 10.38 2.70 -0.78
C LEU A 146 10.52 3.06 0.69
N THR A 147 9.83 4.13 1.09
CA THR A 147 9.70 4.56 2.49
C THR A 147 8.25 4.84 2.83
N ALA A 148 7.92 4.91 4.12
CA ALA A 148 6.57 5.17 4.59
C ALA A 148 6.51 6.27 5.66
N ILE A 149 5.51 7.14 5.53
CA ILE A 149 5.00 7.96 6.64
C ILE A 149 3.74 7.26 7.14
N LEU A 150 3.71 6.91 8.43
CA LEU A 150 2.62 6.16 9.03
C LEU A 150 1.93 6.99 10.11
N CYS A 151 0.61 6.94 10.15
CA CYS A 151 -0.20 7.44 11.26
C CYS A 151 -0.69 6.26 12.09
N ILE A 152 -0.62 6.34 13.39
CA ILE A 152 -1.22 5.33 14.27
C ILE A 152 -2.74 5.48 14.28
N ARG A 153 -3.46 4.38 14.49
CA ARG A 153 -4.90 4.42 14.78
C ARG A 153 -5.09 4.70 16.28
N PHE A 154 -5.28 5.99 16.59
CA PHE A 154 -5.19 6.48 17.96
C PHE A 154 -6.03 5.69 18.95
N ASP A 155 -7.32 5.49 18.69
CA ASP A 155 -8.24 4.81 19.60
C ASP A 155 -7.80 3.38 19.95
N ILE A 156 -7.24 2.67 18.97
CA ILE A 156 -6.78 1.28 19.13
C ILE A 156 -5.45 1.25 19.87
N VAL A 157 -4.49 2.10 19.46
CA VAL A 157 -3.15 2.16 20.05
C VAL A 157 -3.20 2.71 21.48
N ALA A 158 -4.08 3.68 21.77
CA ALA A 158 -4.31 4.19 23.11
C ALA A 158 -4.80 3.09 24.06
N LYS A 159 -5.78 2.30 23.62
CA LYS A 159 -6.27 1.16 24.40
C LYS A 159 -5.20 0.07 24.60
N TRP A 160 -4.40 -0.20 23.57
CA TRP A 160 -3.26 -1.11 23.69
C TRP A 160 -2.22 -0.58 24.68
N ALA A 161 -1.91 0.72 24.64
CA ALA A 161 -0.96 1.37 25.56
C ALA A 161 -1.42 1.26 27.02
N GLU A 162 -2.71 1.50 27.30
CA GLU A 162 -3.31 1.31 28.63
C GLU A 162 -3.15 -0.14 29.14
N GLN A 163 -3.40 -1.13 28.27
CA GLN A 163 -3.27 -2.55 28.59
C GLN A 163 -1.82 -2.98 28.85
N ASN A 164 -0.85 -2.28 28.25
CA ASN A 164 0.59 -2.57 28.37
C ASN A 164 1.33 -1.60 29.32
N ALA A 165 0.60 -0.80 30.11
CA ALA A 165 1.14 0.16 31.06
C ALA A 165 2.07 1.21 30.40
N VAL A 166 1.84 1.57 29.14
CA VAL A 166 2.52 2.64 28.42
C VAL A 166 1.80 3.96 28.69
N SER A 167 2.43 4.88 29.42
CA SER A 167 1.84 6.18 29.73
C SER A 167 1.95 7.14 28.55
N PHE A 168 0.87 7.86 28.26
CA PHE A 168 0.82 8.89 27.23
C PHE A 168 -0.15 10.02 27.62
N THR A 169 -0.07 11.16 26.95
CA THR A 169 -0.94 12.32 27.21
C THR A 169 -1.83 12.68 26.02
N ASN A 170 -1.33 12.49 24.81
CA ASN A 170 -2.05 12.82 23.57
C ASN A 170 -1.48 11.98 22.39
N TYR A 171 -2.03 12.20 21.20
CA TYR A 171 -1.59 11.52 19.98
C TYR A 171 -0.08 11.65 19.74
N THR A 172 0.44 12.87 19.74
CA THR A 172 1.86 13.16 19.48
C THR A 172 2.80 12.46 20.45
N ASN A 173 2.42 12.45 21.75
CA ASN A 173 3.20 11.75 22.76
C ASN A 173 3.12 10.23 22.59
N LEU A 174 1.94 9.69 22.23
CA LEU A 174 1.75 8.26 22.02
C LEU A 174 2.51 7.78 20.77
N SER A 175 2.42 8.50 19.66
CA SER A 175 3.14 8.15 18.42
C SER A 175 4.66 8.23 18.55
N ALA A 176 5.18 8.95 19.53
CA ALA A 176 6.61 9.05 19.82
C ALA A 176 7.14 7.98 20.79
N ARG A 177 6.26 7.11 21.32
CA ARG A 177 6.69 6.08 22.29
C ARG A 177 7.48 4.96 21.61
N PRO A 178 8.64 4.56 22.17
CA PRO A 178 9.42 3.45 21.62
C PRO A 178 8.62 2.14 21.50
N GLU A 179 7.79 1.84 22.48
CA GLU A 179 6.95 0.64 22.52
C GLU A 179 5.94 0.62 21.35
N VAL A 180 5.47 1.80 20.93
CA VAL A 180 4.58 1.95 19.78
C VAL A 180 5.38 1.76 18.48
N TYR A 181 6.59 2.30 18.40
CA TYR A 181 7.50 2.07 17.25
C TYR A 181 7.80 0.58 17.08
N ASP A 182 8.13 -0.14 18.16
CA ASP A 182 8.43 -1.58 18.14
C ASP A 182 7.21 -2.39 17.64
N MET A 183 6.01 -2.05 18.09
CA MET A 183 4.77 -2.68 17.65
C MET A 183 4.52 -2.43 16.15
N ILE A 184 4.62 -1.17 15.70
CA ILE A 184 4.39 -0.81 14.29
C ILE A 184 5.47 -1.40 13.37
N GLU A 185 6.72 -1.48 13.84
CA GLU A 185 7.79 -2.14 13.10
C GLU A 185 7.44 -3.60 12.79
N GLN A 186 6.90 -4.34 13.76
CA GLN A 186 6.46 -5.72 13.54
C GLN A 186 5.38 -5.82 12.46
N GLU A 187 4.38 -4.93 12.50
CA GLU A 187 3.33 -4.88 11.48
C GLU A 187 3.89 -4.59 10.08
N VAL A 188 4.82 -3.63 9.96
CA VAL A 188 5.46 -3.31 8.68
C VAL A 188 6.28 -4.50 8.16
N ARG A 189 7.02 -5.18 9.02
CA ARG A 189 7.79 -6.39 8.65
C ARG A 189 6.88 -7.52 8.17
N GLN A 190 5.72 -7.72 8.80
CA GLN A 190 4.74 -8.72 8.35
C GLN A 190 4.22 -8.40 6.95
N VAL A 191 3.91 -7.15 6.67
CA VAL A 191 3.47 -6.72 5.32
C VAL A 191 4.61 -6.89 4.31
N ASN A 192 5.83 -6.45 4.64
CA ASN A 192 7.00 -6.60 3.79
C ASN A 192 7.26 -8.06 3.38
N ALA A 193 7.01 -9.02 4.27
CA ALA A 193 7.13 -10.44 3.96
C ALA A 193 6.19 -10.93 2.84
N THR A 194 5.12 -10.18 2.56
CA THR A 194 4.16 -10.46 1.47
C THR A 194 4.45 -9.72 0.18
N LEU A 195 5.44 -8.82 0.17
CA LEU A 195 5.80 -7.99 -0.97
C LEU A 195 7.05 -8.51 -1.67
N PRO A 196 7.18 -8.31 -3.00
CA PRO A 196 8.44 -8.45 -3.71
C PRO A 196 9.53 -7.62 -3.03
N GLU A 197 10.77 -8.11 -3.02
CA GLU A 197 11.88 -7.47 -2.29
C GLU A 197 12.07 -6.00 -2.67
N ALA A 198 12.04 -5.69 -3.96
CA ALA A 198 12.22 -4.34 -4.47
C ALA A 198 11.05 -3.37 -4.11
N GLN A 199 9.90 -3.90 -3.68
CA GLN A 199 8.73 -3.11 -3.27
C GLN A 199 8.56 -3.04 -1.75
N ARG A 200 9.49 -3.59 -0.96
CA ARG A 200 9.45 -3.53 0.50
C ARG A 200 9.74 -2.13 1.01
N VAL A 201 9.01 -1.74 2.05
CA VAL A 201 9.30 -0.49 2.79
C VAL A 201 10.61 -0.66 3.53
N ARG A 202 11.62 0.14 3.16
CA ARG A 202 12.95 0.10 3.79
C ARG A 202 13.04 0.96 5.04
N LYS A 203 12.45 2.16 5.02
CA LYS A 203 12.44 3.06 6.17
C LYS A 203 11.04 3.60 6.41
N PHE A 204 10.72 3.84 7.67
CA PHE A 204 9.47 4.51 8.02
C PHE A 204 9.65 5.42 9.24
N LEU A 205 8.68 6.29 9.45
CA LEU A 205 8.51 7.05 10.68
C LEU A 205 7.02 7.17 11.03
N LEU A 206 6.73 7.47 12.28
CA LEU A 206 5.37 7.76 12.76
C LEU A 206 5.14 9.26 12.75
N LEU A 207 4.06 9.70 12.08
CA LEU A 207 3.70 11.11 12.03
C LEU A 207 3.15 11.56 13.39
N TYR A 208 3.41 12.80 13.75
CA TYR A 208 3.01 13.42 15.03
C TYR A 208 1.51 13.75 15.13
N LYS A 209 0.76 13.61 14.04
CA LYS A 209 -0.69 13.81 13.94
C LYS A 209 -1.30 12.86 12.92
N GLU A 210 -2.61 12.71 12.93
CA GLU A 210 -3.32 12.06 11.83
C GLU A 210 -3.36 12.96 10.59
N LEU A 211 -3.40 12.35 9.39
CA LEU A 211 -3.67 13.10 8.17
C LEU A 211 -5.14 13.51 8.14
N ASP A 212 -5.41 14.75 7.76
CA ASP A 212 -6.75 15.33 7.76
C ASP A 212 -7.19 15.81 6.37
N ALA A 213 -8.50 15.69 6.11
CA ALA A 213 -9.13 16.20 4.91
C ALA A 213 -9.27 17.74 4.96
N ASP A 214 -9.50 18.32 6.12
CA ASP A 214 -9.63 19.78 6.32
C ASP A 214 -8.29 20.49 6.10
N ASP A 215 -7.19 19.84 6.45
CA ASP A 215 -5.82 20.27 6.14
C ASP A 215 -5.46 20.07 4.65
N GLY A 216 -6.35 19.50 3.86
CA GLY A 216 -6.14 19.21 2.46
C GLY A 216 -5.21 18.03 2.18
N GLU A 217 -4.80 17.27 3.18
CA GLU A 217 -3.88 16.11 3.06
C GLU A 217 -4.60 14.87 2.50
N LEU A 218 -5.90 14.78 2.77
CA LEU A 218 -6.78 13.73 2.25
C LEU A 218 -7.88 14.34 1.37
N THR A 219 -8.41 13.53 0.46
CA THR A 219 -9.68 13.82 -0.20
C THR A 219 -10.85 13.51 0.76
N ARG A 220 -12.07 13.94 0.40
CA ARG A 220 -13.30 13.57 1.13
C ARG A 220 -13.53 12.04 1.18
N THR A 221 -12.96 11.30 0.23
CA THR A 221 -13.00 9.83 0.18
C THR A 221 -11.78 9.19 0.84
N ARG A 222 -11.02 9.97 1.65
CA ARG A 222 -9.83 9.54 2.41
C ARG A 222 -8.67 9.02 1.54
N LYS A 223 -8.55 9.49 0.30
CA LYS A 223 -7.36 9.25 -0.52
C LYS A 223 -6.31 10.32 -0.24
N VAL A 224 -5.05 9.90 -0.10
CA VAL A 224 -3.91 10.79 0.13
C VAL A 224 -3.70 11.74 -1.06
N ARG A 225 -3.62 13.04 -0.77
CA ARG A 225 -3.22 14.07 -1.75
C ARG A 225 -1.69 14.20 -1.75
N ARG A 226 -1.04 13.37 -2.56
CA ARG A 226 0.41 13.22 -2.56
C ARG A 226 1.18 14.52 -2.79
N SER A 227 0.67 15.42 -3.65
CA SER A 227 1.30 16.72 -3.88
C SER A 227 1.35 17.57 -2.61
N VAL A 228 0.24 17.63 -1.86
CA VAL A 228 0.15 18.36 -0.59
C VAL A 228 1.07 17.74 0.47
N VAL A 229 1.06 16.41 0.57
CA VAL A 229 1.93 15.70 1.52
C VAL A 229 3.41 15.91 1.19
N ASN A 230 3.79 15.82 -0.09
CA ASN A 230 5.17 16.03 -0.51
C ASN A 230 5.67 17.46 -0.23
N GLU A 231 4.81 18.46 -0.39
CA GLU A 231 5.16 19.85 -0.10
C GLU A 231 5.23 20.10 1.41
N ARG A 232 4.21 19.70 2.15
CA ARG A 232 4.09 19.96 3.60
C ARG A 232 5.15 19.24 4.44
N TYR A 233 5.47 18.01 4.06
CA TYR A 233 6.38 17.14 4.80
C TYR A 233 7.74 16.97 4.11
N ALA A 234 8.18 17.93 3.30
CA ALA A 234 9.41 17.83 2.51
C ALA A 234 10.64 17.47 3.37
N ASP A 235 10.87 18.15 4.51
CA ASP A 235 12.00 17.88 5.41
C ASP A 235 11.92 16.48 6.05
N ILE A 236 10.72 16.01 6.35
CA ILE A 236 10.47 14.67 6.88
C ILE A 236 10.80 13.64 5.80
N ILE A 237 10.35 13.88 4.57
CA ILE A 237 10.61 13.02 3.42
C ILE A 237 12.11 12.96 3.12
N ASP A 238 12.80 14.10 3.08
CA ASP A 238 14.24 14.15 2.84
C ASP A 238 15.04 13.46 3.96
N THR A 239 14.52 13.47 5.19
CA THR A 239 15.11 12.72 6.29
C THR A 239 15.02 11.21 6.07
N LEU A 240 13.89 10.69 5.56
CA LEU A 240 13.71 9.27 5.24
C LEU A 240 14.72 8.77 4.18
N TYR A 241 15.15 9.64 3.27
CA TYR A 241 16.14 9.31 2.22
C TYR A 241 17.58 9.72 2.57
N SER A 242 17.82 10.12 3.80
CA SER A 242 19.17 10.46 4.32
C SER A 242 19.64 9.44 5.35
N ASP A 243 20.85 9.68 5.90
CA ASP A 243 21.41 8.90 7.01
C ASP A 243 20.97 9.42 8.39
N ARG A 244 20.12 10.45 8.44
CA ARG A 244 19.57 10.99 9.68
C ARG A 244 18.65 9.96 10.34
N LYS A 245 18.79 9.82 11.66
CA LYS A 245 17.97 8.88 12.47
C LYS A 245 16.71 9.52 13.05
N SER A 246 16.59 10.83 12.95
CA SER A 246 15.41 11.56 13.41
C SER A 246 15.30 12.90 12.70
N VAL A 247 14.11 13.47 12.74
CA VAL A 247 13.82 14.84 12.31
C VAL A 247 13.11 15.59 13.43
N HIS A 248 13.63 16.77 13.76
CA HIS A 248 13.00 17.67 14.71
C HIS A 248 11.84 18.41 14.05
N VAL A 249 10.67 18.39 14.67
CA VAL A 249 9.47 19.08 14.21
C VAL A 249 9.07 20.11 15.25
N ASP A 250 8.97 21.38 14.81
CA ASP A 250 8.43 22.50 15.59
C ASP A 250 7.41 23.20 14.69
N THR A 251 6.15 22.94 14.91
CA THR A 251 5.06 23.42 14.06
C THR A 251 3.81 23.80 14.86
N GLU A 252 3.02 24.69 14.31
CA GLU A 252 1.69 25.02 14.86
C GLU A 252 0.62 24.25 14.08
N ILE A 253 -0.23 23.53 14.78
CA ILE A 253 -1.42 22.89 14.21
C ILE A 253 -2.66 23.63 14.66
N THR A 254 -3.66 23.71 13.77
CA THR A 254 -4.98 24.24 14.08
C THR A 254 -5.96 23.06 14.13
N PHE A 255 -6.64 22.89 15.26
CA PHE A 255 -7.68 21.87 15.42
C PHE A 255 -9.00 22.31 14.73
N GLN A 256 -9.92 21.38 14.52
CA GLN A 256 -11.23 21.63 13.90
C GLN A 256 -12.08 22.69 14.65
N ASP A 257 -11.88 22.86 15.93
CA ASP A 257 -12.52 23.89 16.77
C ASP A 257 -11.85 25.28 16.66
N GLY A 258 -10.81 25.39 15.82
CA GLY A 258 -10.01 26.61 15.63
C GLY A 258 -8.94 26.83 16.71
N ALA A 259 -8.83 25.95 17.69
CA ALA A 259 -7.76 26.00 18.68
C ALA A 259 -6.40 25.72 18.02
N LYS A 260 -5.37 26.49 18.40
CA LYS A 260 -4.00 26.32 17.92
C LYS A 260 -3.14 25.69 19.00
N SER A 261 -2.32 24.74 18.62
CA SER A 261 -1.33 24.11 19.51
C SER A 261 0.01 24.02 18.80
N ARG A 262 1.07 24.42 19.53
CA ARG A 262 2.45 24.21 19.06
C ARG A 262 2.87 22.79 19.40
N ILE A 263 3.31 22.05 18.39
CA ILE A 263 3.89 20.72 18.54
C ILE A 263 5.40 20.86 18.40
N VAL A 264 6.11 20.34 19.41
CA VAL A 264 7.56 20.19 19.38
C VAL A 264 7.86 18.73 19.68
N THR A 265 8.42 18.00 18.74
CA THR A 265 8.72 16.57 18.87
C THR A 265 9.82 16.14 17.92
N ASP A 266 10.49 15.04 18.23
CA ASP A 266 11.44 14.39 17.33
C ASP A 266 10.78 13.11 16.77
N LEU A 267 10.74 12.99 15.44
CA LEU A 267 10.26 11.79 14.77
C LEU A 267 11.44 10.88 14.48
N VAL A 268 11.38 9.66 14.96
CA VAL A 268 12.44 8.66 14.77
C VAL A 268 12.28 7.98 13.42
N VAL A 269 13.38 7.83 12.68
CA VAL A 269 13.43 7.03 11.45
C VAL A 269 13.83 5.61 11.81
N VAL A 270 12.95 4.65 11.54
CA VAL A 270 13.24 3.23 11.64
C VAL A 270 13.78 2.75 10.30
N ASP A 271 14.96 2.15 10.29
CA ASP A 271 15.56 1.51 9.11
C ASP A 271 15.45 -0.02 9.27
N LEU A 272 14.66 -0.64 8.39
CA LEU A 272 14.40 -2.08 8.38
C LEU A 272 15.52 -2.89 7.71
N GLY A 273 16.55 -2.22 7.17
CA GLY A 273 17.65 -2.83 6.42
C GLY A 273 17.30 -3.10 4.95
N GLN A 274 18.29 -3.61 4.20
CA GLN A 274 18.09 -3.91 2.77
C GLN A 274 17.08 -5.04 2.55
N ASP A 275 17.02 -6.00 3.46
CA ASP A 275 16.15 -7.18 3.32
C ASP A 275 14.70 -6.92 3.74
N GLY A 276 14.40 -5.81 4.43
CA GLY A 276 13.03 -5.37 4.83
C GLY A 276 12.12 -6.43 5.46
N GLY A 277 12.60 -7.65 5.62
CA GLY A 277 11.82 -8.78 6.03
C GLY A 277 12.58 -9.77 6.90
N VAL A 278 11.83 -10.49 7.72
CA VAL A 278 12.15 -11.64 8.56
C VAL A 278 13.34 -11.44 9.49
N ALA A 279 13.05 -11.24 10.78
CA ALA A 279 14.03 -11.43 11.83
C ALA A 279 14.52 -12.89 11.75
N ASP A 280 15.83 -13.08 11.58
CA ASP A 280 16.47 -14.38 11.71
C ASP A 280 16.21 -14.90 13.14
N GLU A 281 15.50 -16.01 13.28
CA GLU A 281 15.18 -16.64 14.58
C GLU A 281 16.42 -17.16 15.33
N SER A 282 17.63 -16.90 14.85
CA SER A 282 18.88 -17.40 15.42
C SER A 282 19.44 -16.57 16.60
N GLY A 283 18.73 -15.53 17.04
CA GLY A 283 19.12 -14.65 18.15
C GLY A 283 18.76 -15.16 19.55
N MET A 284 18.85 -16.46 19.85
CA MET A 284 18.86 -16.92 21.25
C MET A 284 20.08 -16.37 21.98
N ARG A 285 19.87 -15.33 22.76
CA ARG A 285 20.86 -14.83 23.73
C ARG A 285 21.24 -15.95 24.68
N LYS A 286 22.46 -16.44 24.54
CA LYS A 286 23.16 -17.14 25.64
C LYS A 286 23.49 -16.08 26.68
N SER A 287 22.72 -16.00 27.75
CA SER A 287 23.13 -15.36 29.00
C SER A 287 23.98 -16.35 29.78
N ALA A 288 25.22 -16.01 29.99
CA ALA A 288 26.04 -16.57 31.05
C ALA A 288 25.98 -15.59 32.22
#